data_e2695e2e0aa941e1e9cdaf6d287727a1
#
_entry.id   e2695e2e0aa941e1e9cdaf6d287727a1
#
_cell.length_a   1.000
_cell.length_b   1.000
_cell.length_c   1.000
_cell.angle_alpha   90.00
_cell.angle_beta   90.00
_cell.angle_gamma   90.00
#
_symmetry.space_group_name_H-M   'P 1'
#
loop_
_entity.id
_entity.type
_entity.pdbx_description
1 polymer ?
#
loop_
_entity_poly.entity_id
_entity_poly.type
_entity_poly.pdbx_seq_one_letter_code
_entity_poly.pdbx_strand_id
1 'polypeptide(L)'
;MKVILVGAAMPSNLGPEFRVMAKRSHKVTKRKPAAKAVAKKPRKRHSLAPQGAVQRQFEFSSEGRHFDLRAVFERINARYFRNRLRGYTITWGRRRRRRPTSYIVFGSIQECDRIIRIHPLLDREFVPRWYLEYVVYHEMLHAFVPDKFDESGRRVVHHEGFLKRERKFRHYHAAIQWEQENLGRFLR
;
A
#
# COMPACT_ATOMS: atom_id res chain seq x y z
N MET A 1 2.17 -8.78 0.91
CA MET A 1 2.00 -7.41 0.37
C MET A 1 0.54 -7.03 0.57
N LYS A 2 0.27 -6.17 1.53
CA LYS A 2 -1.09 -5.74 1.86
C LYS A 2 -1.46 -4.57 0.97
N VAL A 3 -2.56 -4.70 0.27
CA VAL A 3 -3.22 -3.63 -0.47
C VAL A 3 -4.28 -3.08 0.45
N ILE A 4 -4.18 -1.81 0.81
CA ILE A 4 -5.19 -1.12 1.59
C ILE A 4 -5.87 -0.14 0.66
N LEU A 5 -7.14 -0.41 0.40
CA LEU A 5 -8.09 0.63 0.06
C LEU A 5 -8.38 1.34 1.39
N VAL A 6 -8.00 2.58 1.53
CA VAL A 6 -8.58 3.47 2.51
C VAL A 6 -9.97 3.76 1.98
N GLY A 7 -10.89 2.86 2.27
CA GLY A 7 -12.28 2.95 1.85
C GLY A 7 -13.15 2.72 3.05
N ALA A 8 -14.12 3.61 3.24
CA ALA A 8 -15.20 3.45 4.18
C ALA A 8 -15.78 2.03 4.11
N ALA A 9 -16.20 1.51 5.24
CA ALA A 9 -17.05 0.33 5.32
C ALA A 9 -18.05 0.38 4.17
N MET A 10 -17.96 -0.56 3.22
CA MET A 10 -18.93 -0.73 2.16
C MET A 10 -20.31 -0.79 2.80
N PRO A 11 -21.27 0.03 2.37
CA PRO A 11 -22.66 -0.20 2.77
C PRO A 11 -23.03 -1.60 2.32
N SER A 12 -23.68 -2.35 3.20
CA SER A 12 -24.07 -3.76 3.04
C SER A 12 -25.02 -4.05 1.87
N ASN A 13 -25.16 -3.13 0.91
CA ASN A 13 -26.12 -3.17 -0.20
C ASN A 13 -25.49 -2.93 -1.58
N LEU A 14 -24.31 -3.48 -1.84
CA LEU A 14 -23.85 -3.63 -3.23
C LEU A 14 -24.26 -5.00 -3.73
N GLY A 15 -25.12 -4.99 -4.77
CA GLY A 15 -25.70 -6.16 -5.41
C GLY A 15 -24.69 -7.20 -5.88
N PRO A 16 -25.16 -8.37 -6.36
CA PRO A 16 -24.36 -9.58 -6.59
C PRO A 16 -23.23 -9.44 -7.63
N GLU A 17 -23.15 -8.34 -8.36
CA GLU A 17 -22.19 -8.19 -9.46
C GLU A 17 -20.74 -7.97 -9.02
N PHE A 18 -20.48 -7.48 -7.81
CA PHE A 18 -19.11 -7.28 -7.30
C PHE A 18 -18.47 -8.54 -6.70
N ARG A 19 -19.20 -9.64 -6.61
CA ARG A 19 -18.74 -10.90 -5.99
C ARG A 19 -17.94 -11.80 -6.94
N VAL A 20 -17.85 -11.48 -8.21
CA VAL A 20 -17.32 -12.41 -9.24
C VAL A 20 -15.81 -12.29 -9.50
N MET A 21 -15.12 -11.27 -9.01
CA MET A 21 -13.69 -11.12 -9.30
C MET A 21 -12.69 -11.79 -8.33
N ALA A 22 -13.16 -12.56 -7.36
CA ALA A 22 -12.30 -13.24 -6.38
C ALA A 22 -12.09 -14.75 -6.62
N LYS A 23 -12.58 -15.32 -7.73
CA LYS A 23 -12.39 -16.75 -8.04
C LYS A 23 -11.81 -16.93 -9.44
N ARG A 24 -10.50 -16.76 -9.59
CA ARG A 24 -9.75 -17.45 -10.65
C ARG A 24 -9.12 -18.70 -10.05
N SER A 25 -9.87 -19.78 -10.14
CA SER A 25 -9.40 -21.15 -9.93
C SER A 25 -8.30 -21.49 -10.95
N HIS A 26 -7.20 -22.02 -10.45
CA HIS A 26 -6.16 -22.59 -11.29
C HIS A 26 -6.70 -23.85 -12.00
N LYS A 27 -6.93 -23.75 -13.31
CA LYS A 27 -7.17 -24.91 -14.15
C LYS A 27 -5.85 -25.66 -14.33
N VAL A 28 -5.76 -26.83 -13.72
CA VAL A 28 -4.72 -27.82 -13.98
C VAL A 28 -4.90 -28.32 -15.41
N THR A 29 -4.04 -27.90 -16.33
CA THR A 29 -3.97 -28.44 -17.67
C THR A 29 -3.05 -29.65 -17.69
N LYS A 30 -3.61 -30.80 -18.05
CA LYS A 30 -2.93 -32.07 -18.30
C LYS A 30 -1.84 -31.91 -19.36
N ARG A 31 -0.62 -32.28 -19.02
CA ARG A 31 0.53 -32.32 -19.94
C ARG A 31 0.33 -33.41 -20.97
N LYS A 32 0.45 -33.09 -22.24
CA LYS A 32 0.67 -34.04 -23.35
C LYS A 32 2.17 -34.36 -23.47
N PRO A 33 2.55 -35.59 -23.88
CA PRO A 33 3.94 -36.00 -23.89
C PRO A 33 4.69 -35.54 -25.14
N ALA A 34 5.95 -35.35 -24.92
CA ALA A 34 7.14 -35.18 -25.73
C ALA A 34 7.06 -35.22 -27.28
N ALA A 35 7.64 -34.22 -27.90
CA ALA A 35 8.20 -34.30 -29.24
C ALA A 35 9.54 -33.59 -29.33
N LYS A 36 10.57 -34.39 -29.65
CA LYS A 36 11.84 -34.12 -30.35
C LYS A 36 12.72 -32.97 -29.89
N ALA A 37 13.87 -33.38 -29.31
CA ALA A 37 15.04 -32.57 -29.06
C ALA A 37 15.59 -31.94 -30.35
N VAL A 38 15.57 -30.61 -30.42
CA VAL A 38 16.36 -29.84 -31.39
C VAL A 38 17.60 -29.35 -30.61
N ALA A 39 18.77 -29.72 -31.12
CA ALA A 39 20.07 -29.37 -30.59
C ALA A 39 20.24 -27.85 -30.55
N LYS A 40 20.34 -27.28 -29.35
CA LYS A 40 20.66 -25.85 -29.11
C LYS A 40 22.14 -25.62 -29.35
N LYS A 41 22.48 -24.75 -30.31
CA LYS A 41 23.84 -24.20 -30.51
C LYS A 41 24.38 -23.58 -29.20
N PRO A 42 25.67 -23.72 -28.90
CA PRO A 42 26.23 -23.17 -27.66
C PRO A 42 26.16 -21.63 -27.68
N ARG A 43 25.54 -21.07 -26.66
CA ARG A 43 25.54 -19.63 -26.41
C ARG A 43 26.96 -19.21 -26.01
N LYS A 44 27.58 -18.31 -26.79
CA LYS A 44 28.83 -17.63 -26.44
C LYS A 44 28.70 -17.05 -25.01
N ARG A 45 29.52 -17.51 -24.11
CA ARG A 45 29.72 -16.89 -22.80
C ARG A 45 30.34 -15.52 -23.02
N HIS A 46 29.58 -14.46 -22.90
CA HIS A 46 30.12 -13.12 -22.76
C HIS A 46 30.73 -13.01 -21.36
N SER A 47 32.03 -12.83 -21.39
CA SER A 47 32.90 -12.61 -20.26
C SER A 47 32.57 -11.32 -19.51
N LEU A 48 32.73 -11.39 -18.20
CA LEU A 48 33.03 -10.30 -17.27
C LEU A 48 32.01 -9.15 -17.22
N ALA A 49 31.15 -9.27 -16.24
CA ALA A 49 30.45 -8.10 -15.70
C ALA A 49 31.51 -7.09 -15.19
N PRO A 50 31.38 -5.79 -15.51
CA PRO A 50 32.22 -4.78 -14.92
C PRO A 50 32.08 -4.80 -13.41
N GLN A 51 33.15 -5.04 -12.70
CA GLN A 51 33.28 -4.82 -11.27
C GLN A 51 33.05 -3.32 -11.04
N GLY A 52 31.95 -2.95 -10.40
CA GLY A 52 31.59 -1.56 -10.13
C GLY A 52 30.12 -1.22 -10.33
N ALA A 53 29.22 -2.21 -10.24
CA ALA A 53 27.82 -1.87 -10.04
C ALA A 53 27.69 -1.18 -8.67
N VAL A 54 27.79 0.16 -8.68
CA VAL A 54 27.41 0.98 -7.55
C VAL A 54 25.99 0.55 -7.20
N GLN A 55 25.86 -0.19 -6.12
CA GLN A 55 24.59 -0.59 -5.56
C GLN A 55 23.88 0.73 -5.22
N ARG A 56 22.95 1.15 -6.09
CA ARG A 56 22.16 2.36 -5.82
C ARG A 56 21.44 2.10 -4.52
N GLN A 57 21.97 2.65 -3.44
CA GLN A 57 21.25 2.72 -2.17
C GLN A 57 19.94 3.41 -2.49
N PHE A 58 18.84 2.72 -2.23
CA PHE A 58 17.53 3.31 -2.31
C PHE A 58 17.47 4.34 -1.20
N GLU A 59 17.69 5.61 -1.55
CA GLU A 59 17.40 6.70 -0.64
C GLU A 59 15.89 6.72 -0.40
N PHE A 60 15.53 6.39 0.82
CA PHE A 60 14.16 6.52 1.30
C PHE A 60 13.92 8.01 1.55
N SER A 61 13.40 8.73 0.55
CA SER A 61 13.06 10.14 0.74
C SER A 61 11.73 10.29 1.44
N SER A 62 11.72 10.95 2.58
CA SER A 62 10.51 11.43 3.24
C SER A 62 10.07 12.80 2.72
N GLU A 63 10.98 13.56 2.11
CA GLU A 63 10.70 14.88 1.56
C GLU A 63 9.97 14.77 0.23
N GLY A 64 8.82 15.42 0.14
CA GLY A 64 8.03 15.62 -1.06
C GLY A 64 8.16 17.05 -1.57
N ARG A 65 7.38 17.37 -2.62
CA ARG A 65 7.29 18.74 -3.15
C ARG A 65 6.46 19.64 -2.23
N HIS A 66 5.39 19.10 -1.65
CA HIS A 66 4.43 19.84 -0.83
C HIS A 66 4.46 19.40 0.64
N PHE A 67 4.88 18.17 0.92
CA PHE A 67 4.80 17.61 2.26
C PHE A 67 6.09 16.86 2.63
N ASP A 68 6.48 17.01 3.89
CA ASP A 68 7.49 16.18 4.55
C ASP A 68 6.76 15.10 5.38
N LEU A 69 6.89 13.85 4.94
CA LEU A 69 6.28 12.70 5.60
C LEU A 69 6.85 12.44 7.00
N ARG A 70 8.13 12.76 7.21
CA ARG A 70 8.76 12.56 8.52
C ARG A 70 8.14 13.45 9.57
N ALA A 71 7.97 14.73 9.25
CA ALA A 71 7.32 15.68 10.13
C ALA A 71 5.83 15.30 10.39
N VAL A 72 5.14 14.75 9.39
CA VAL A 72 3.79 14.21 9.54
C VAL A 72 3.78 13.01 10.47
N PHE A 73 4.67 12.04 10.25
CA PHE A 73 4.77 10.83 11.07
C PHE A 73 5.05 11.15 12.54
N GLU A 74 6.03 11.99 12.82
CA GLU A 74 6.42 12.37 14.18
C GLU A 74 5.26 13.03 14.93
N ARG A 75 4.54 13.95 14.29
CA ARG A 75 3.34 14.59 14.87
C ARG A 75 2.22 13.59 15.17
N ILE A 76 1.93 12.69 14.24
CA ILE A 76 0.89 11.67 14.43
C ILE A 76 1.31 10.69 15.52
N ASN A 77 2.59 10.28 15.54
CA ASN A 77 3.13 9.39 16.57
C ASN A 77 3.02 10.00 17.97
N ALA A 78 3.41 11.25 18.13
CA ALA A 78 3.28 11.96 19.39
C ALA A 78 1.81 12.05 19.85
N ARG A 79 0.92 12.47 18.94
CA ARG A 79 -0.47 12.77 19.25
C ARG A 79 -1.33 11.54 19.57
N TYR A 80 -1.18 10.47 18.79
CA TYR A 80 -2.09 9.31 18.84
C TYR A 80 -1.44 8.05 19.40
N PHE A 81 -0.11 7.92 19.32
CA PHE A 81 0.61 6.71 19.72
C PHE A 81 1.59 6.93 20.88
N ARG A 82 1.63 8.15 21.47
CA ARG A 82 2.52 8.49 22.61
C ARG A 82 3.99 8.14 22.32
N ASN A 83 4.45 8.38 21.08
CA ASN A 83 5.80 8.08 20.58
C ASN A 83 6.21 6.59 20.69
N ARG A 84 5.23 5.68 20.65
CA ARG A 84 5.51 4.23 20.77
C ARG A 84 6.02 3.59 19.47
N LEU A 85 5.73 4.18 18.32
CA LEU A 85 6.19 3.66 17.03
C LEU A 85 7.63 4.14 16.78
N ARG A 86 8.60 3.35 17.26
CA ARG A 86 10.02 3.64 17.13
C ARG A 86 10.67 2.77 16.05
N GLY A 87 11.66 3.32 15.35
CA GLY A 87 12.41 2.57 14.32
C GLY A 87 11.63 2.35 13.03
N TYR A 88 10.54 3.08 12.80
CA TYR A 88 9.84 3.08 11.52
C TYR A 88 10.42 4.12 10.58
N THR A 89 10.62 3.73 9.33
CA THR A 89 10.96 4.63 8.23
C THR A 89 9.70 4.94 7.44
N ILE A 90 9.43 6.22 7.18
CA ILE A 90 8.35 6.63 6.28
C ILE A 90 8.93 7.25 5.03
N THR A 91 8.38 6.89 3.86
CA THR A 91 8.92 7.33 2.57
C THR A 91 7.82 7.46 1.53
N TRP A 92 8.07 8.30 0.53
CA TRP A 92 7.27 8.32 -0.67
C TRP A 92 7.51 7.05 -1.49
N GLY A 93 6.45 6.48 -2.02
CA GLY A 93 6.51 5.36 -2.95
C GLY A 93 7.05 5.79 -4.32
N ARG A 94 7.32 4.81 -5.19
CA ARG A 94 7.78 5.09 -6.56
C ARG A 94 6.69 5.73 -7.39
N ARG A 95 6.98 6.81 -8.10
CA ARG A 95 6.10 7.36 -9.13
C ARG A 95 6.02 6.38 -10.31
N ARG A 96 4.82 5.90 -10.60
CA ARG A 96 4.57 5.09 -11.80
C ARG A 96 4.31 6.01 -12.99
N ARG A 97 4.79 5.60 -14.18
CA ARG A 97 4.56 6.36 -15.41
C ARG A 97 3.08 6.41 -15.81
N ARG A 98 2.34 5.32 -15.56
CA ARG A 98 0.90 5.24 -15.84
C ARG A 98 0.11 5.48 -14.57
N ARG A 99 -0.96 6.27 -14.70
CA ARG A 99 -1.91 6.47 -13.60
C ARG A 99 -2.76 5.21 -13.42
N PRO A 100 -3.19 4.91 -12.20
CA PRO A 100 -4.14 3.82 -11.96
C PRO A 100 -5.48 4.16 -12.60
N THR A 101 -6.18 3.14 -13.13
CA THR A 101 -7.45 3.30 -13.84
C THR A 101 -8.66 2.91 -13.03
N SER A 102 -8.51 2.05 -12.01
CA SER A 102 -9.64 1.49 -11.27
C SER A 102 -9.55 1.63 -9.76
N TYR A 103 -8.37 1.58 -9.19
CA TYR A 103 -8.18 1.72 -7.74
C TYR A 103 -6.79 2.27 -7.41
N ILE A 104 -6.66 2.91 -6.25
CA ILE A 104 -5.40 3.44 -5.75
C ILE A 104 -5.18 2.94 -4.33
N VAL A 105 -3.95 2.53 -4.05
CA VAL A 105 -3.46 2.26 -2.70
C VAL A 105 -2.67 3.48 -2.28
N PHE A 106 -3.21 4.29 -1.38
CA PHE A 106 -2.58 5.53 -0.93
C PHE A 106 -1.46 5.31 0.06
N GLY A 107 -1.49 4.20 0.80
CA GLY A 107 -0.46 3.84 1.74
C GLY A 107 -0.21 2.33 1.79
N SER A 108 0.91 1.94 2.34
CA SER A 108 1.22 0.54 2.67
C SER A 108 2.28 0.48 3.75
N ILE A 109 2.16 -0.53 4.61
CA ILE A 109 3.18 -0.83 5.61
C ILE A 109 3.81 -2.19 5.36
N GLN A 110 5.11 -2.26 5.51
CA GLN A 110 5.90 -3.49 5.53
C GLN A 110 6.45 -3.67 6.95
N GLU A 111 5.75 -4.48 7.74
CA GLU A 111 6.01 -4.61 9.18
C GLU A 111 7.39 -5.20 9.48
N CYS A 112 7.84 -6.22 8.71
CA CYS A 112 9.16 -6.84 8.90
C CYS A 112 10.31 -5.84 8.79
N ASP A 113 10.21 -4.91 7.82
CA ASP A 113 11.23 -3.91 7.56
C ASP A 113 10.95 -2.58 8.27
N ARG A 114 9.80 -2.47 8.94
CA ARG A 114 9.30 -1.24 9.57
C ARG A 114 9.28 -0.05 8.62
N ILE A 115 8.80 -0.28 7.40
CA ILE A 115 8.73 0.76 6.37
C ILE A 115 7.28 1.07 6.03
N ILE A 116 6.93 2.34 6.12
CA ILE A 116 5.65 2.90 5.67
C ILE A 116 5.89 3.62 4.34
N ARG A 117 5.11 3.28 3.32
CA ARG A 117 5.19 3.92 2.01
C ARG A 117 3.88 4.63 1.70
N ILE A 118 3.98 5.90 1.36
CA ILE A 118 2.85 6.74 0.98
C ILE A 118 2.89 6.99 -0.53
N HIS A 119 1.74 6.90 -1.18
CA HIS A 119 1.67 7.05 -2.64
C HIS A 119 1.98 8.50 -3.05
N PRO A 120 2.90 8.74 -4.01
CA PRO A 120 3.35 10.08 -4.38
C PRO A 120 2.26 10.93 -5.08
N LEU A 121 1.10 10.37 -5.40
CA LEU A 121 -0.06 11.14 -5.82
C LEU A 121 -0.65 12.01 -4.71
N LEU A 122 -0.35 11.72 -3.44
CA LEU A 122 -0.75 12.56 -2.31
C LEU A 122 0.16 13.79 -2.12
N ASP A 123 1.32 13.83 -2.77
CA ASP A 123 2.22 14.98 -2.75
C ASP A 123 1.79 16.04 -3.77
N ARG A 124 0.63 16.64 -3.55
CA ARG A 124 0.03 17.64 -4.43
C ARG A 124 -0.63 18.74 -3.62
N GLU A 125 -0.62 19.95 -4.17
CA GLU A 125 -1.16 21.16 -3.56
C GLU A 125 -2.64 21.03 -3.16
N PHE A 126 -3.46 20.39 -3.99
CA PHE A 126 -4.89 20.24 -3.72
C PHE A 126 -5.22 19.21 -2.64
N VAL A 127 -4.23 18.40 -2.20
CA VAL A 127 -4.42 17.41 -1.13
C VAL A 127 -4.33 18.13 0.21
N PRO A 128 -5.38 18.11 1.02
CA PRO A 128 -5.33 18.72 2.33
C PRO A 128 -4.35 17.98 3.23
N ARG A 129 -3.58 18.75 4.03
CA ARG A 129 -2.63 18.16 4.97
C ARG A 129 -3.28 17.17 5.93
N TRP A 130 -4.47 17.47 6.43
CA TRP A 130 -5.19 16.59 7.35
C TRP A 130 -5.62 15.26 6.70
N TYR A 131 -5.82 15.23 5.36
CA TYR A 131 -6.08 13.98 4.64
C TYR A 131 -4.80 13.13 4.53
N LEU A 132 -3.66 13.72 4.20
CA LEU A 132 -2.36 13.03 4.24
C LEU A 132 -2.08 12.49 5.67
N GLU A 133 -2.35 13.29 6.71
CA GLU A 133 -2.23 12.89 8.11
C GLU A 133 -3.13 11.68 8.43
N TYR A 134 -4.34 11.64 7.88
CA TYR A 134 -5.25 10.49 8.02
C TYR A 134 -4.66 9.23 7.39
N VAL A 135 -4.15 9.30 6.17
CA VAL A 135 -3.52 8.15 5.49
C VAL A 135 -2.31 7.65 6.29
N VAL A 136 -1.44 8.55 6.75
CA VAL A 136 -0.29 8.19 7.59
C VAL A 136 -0.75 7.55 8.90
N TYR A 137 -1.76 8.11 9.56
CA TYR A 137 -2.34 7.54 10.78
C TYR A 137 -2.90 6.13 10.57
N HIS A 138 -3.59 5.90 9.45
CA HIS A 138 -4.11 4.58 9.05
C HIS A 138 -2.99 3.54 8.94
N GLU A 139 -1.90 3.87 8.22
CA GLU A 139 -0.75 2.98 8.10
C GLU A 139 -0.07 2.72 9.46
N MET A 140 0.02 3.73 10.29
CA MET A 140 0.57 3.58 11.64
C MET A 140 -0.31 2.71 12.54
N LEU A 141 -1.63 2.68 12.32
CA LEU A 141 -2.52 1.77 13.05
C LEU A 141 -2.22 0.32 12.75
N HIS A 142 -1.83 -0.04 11.52
CA HIS A 142 -1.42 -1.41 11.19
C HIS A 142 -0.19 -1.86 11.99
N ALA A 143 0.74 -0.94 12.26
CA ALA A 143 1.89 -1.23 13.12
C ALA A 143 1.51 -1.35 14.61
N PHE A 144 0.38 -0.78 15.00
CA PHE A 144 -0.01 -0.66 16.41
C PHE A 144 -1.09 -1.67 16.82
N VAL A 145 -1.96 -2.06 15.90
CA VAL A 145 -3.09 -2.95 16.13
C VAL A 145 -2.78 -4.29 15.47
N PRO A 146 -2.58 -5.37 16.24
CA PRO A 146 -2.31 -6.68 15.66
C PRO A 146 -3.51 -7.17 14.84
N ASP A 147 -3.21 -7.90 13.76
CA ASP A 147 -4.25 -8.55 12.97
C ASP A 147 -5.00 -9.61 13.76
N LYS A 148 -6.24 -9.86 13.36
CA LYS A 148 -7.02 -11.00 13.86
C LYS A 148 -7.18 -12.05 12.77
N PHE A 149 -7.48 -13.26 13.18
CA PHE A 149 -7.87 -14.36 12.29
C PHE A 149 -9.33 -14.70 12.57
N ASP A 150 -10.10 -14.92 11.50
CA ASP A 150 -11.48 -15.41 11.63
C ASP A 150 -11.50 -16.93 11.90
N GLU A 151 -12.70 -17.49 12.10
CA GLU A 151 -12.90 -18.91 12.38
C GLU A 151 -12.36 -19.84 11.26
N SER A 152 -12.22 -19.31 10.04
CA SER A 152 -11.64 -20.02 8.89
C SER A 152 -10.12 -19.90 8.81
N GLY A 153 -9.47 -19.21 9.77
CA GLY A 153 -8.04 -18.93 9.75
C GLY A 153 -7.63 -17.80 8.78
N ARG A 154 -8.59 -17.09 8.20
CA ARG A 154 -8.32 -15.98 7.29
C ARG A 154 -7.98 -14.71 8.08
N ARG A 155 -6.93 -14.03 7.66
CA ARG A 155 -6.45 -12.79 8.27
C ARG A 155 -7.45 -11.64 8.05
N VAL A 156 -7.93 -11.05 9.15
CA VAL A 156 -8.81 -9.89 9.19
C VAL A 156 -8.01 -8.70 9.70
N VAL A 157 -7.64 -7.82 8.80
CA VAL A 157 -6.79 -6.67 9.08
C VAL A 157 -7.59 -5.53 9.70
N HIS A 158 -8.69 -5.12 9.04
CA HIS A 158 -9.57 -4.04 9.48
C HIS A 158 -10.73 -4.59 10.32
N HIS A 159 -10.39 -5.29 11.40
CA HIS A 159 -11.41 -5.78 12.34
C HIS A 159 -11.99 -4.64 13.18
N GLU A 160 -13.04 -4.91 13.93
CA GLU A 160 -13.75 -3.90 14.72
C GLU A 160 -12.83 -3.07 15.63
N GLY A 161 -11.86 -3.71 16.29
CA GLY A 161 -10.88 -3.03 17.14
C GLY A 161 -9.98 -2.05 16.39
N PHE A 162 -9.65 -2.33 15.11
CA PHE A 162 -8.95 -1.43 14.22
C PHE A 162 -9.84 -0.23 13.87
N LEU A 163 -11.05 -0.49 13.36
CA LEU A 163 -12.02 0.54 12.95
C LEU A 163 -12.39 1.47 14.10
N LYS A 164 -12.55 0.93 15.32
CA LYS A 164 -12.80 1.74 16.52
C LYS A 164 -11.67 2.72 16.81
N ARG A 165 -10.41 2.35 16.56
CA ARG A 165 -9.26 3.23 16.73
C ARG A 165 -9.14 4.22 15.58
N GLU A 166 -9.38 3.79 14.35
CA GLU A 166 -9.35 4.63 13.17
C GLU A 166 -10.33 5.81 13.28
N ARG A 167 -11.55 5.56 13.78
CA ARG A 167 -12.57 6.61 14.04
C ARG A 167 -12.16 7.65 15.09
N LYS A 168 -11.11 7.40 15.87
CA LYS A 168 -10.56 8.38 16.82
C LYS A 168 -9.71 9.47 16.14
N PHE A 169 -9.42 9.33 14.88
CA PHE A 169 -8.74 10.40 14.15
C PHE A 169 -9.63 11.64 14.08
N ARG A 170 -9.05 12.80 14.41
CA ARG A 170 -9.82 14.07 14.54
C ARG A 170 -10.69 14.39 13.30
N HIS A 171 -10.16 14.13 12.11
CA HIS A 171 -10.81 14.46 10.85
C HIS A 171 -11.31 13.22 10.10
N TYR A 172 -11.63 12.13 10.82
CA TYR A 172 -12.01 10.86 10.22
C TYR A 172 -13.14 11.00 9.17
N HIS A 173 -14.28 11.58 9.58
CA HIS A 173 -15.43 11.73 8.68
C HIS A 173 -15.14 12.63 7.49
N ALA A 174 -14.43 13.75 7.73
CA ALA A 174 -14.00 14.64 6.66
C ALA A 174 -13.02 13.95 5.70
N ALA A 175 -12.15 13.07 6.19
CA ALA A 175 -11.21 12.31 5.37
C ALA A 175 -11.93 11.34 4.44
N ILE A 176 -12.89 10.59 4.95
CA ILE A 176 -13.69 9.66 4.16
C ILE A 176 -14.50 10.40 3.09
N GLN A 177 -15.16 11.49 3.46
CA GLN A 177 -15.93 12.30 2.51
C GLN A 177 -15.02 12.89 1.42
N TRP A 178 -13.91 13.50 1.81
CA TRP A 178 -12.97 14.11 0.87
C TRP A 178 -12.40 13.08 -0.11
N GLU A 179 -12.09 11.87 0.37
CA GLU A 179 -11.61 10.78 -0.47
C GLU A 179 -12.64 10.42 -1.55
N GLN A 180 -13.90 10.22 -1.16
CA GLN A 180 -14.99 9.90 -2.09
C GLN A 180 -15.16 10.98 -3.17
N GLU A 181 -15.13 12.26 -2.78
CA GLU A 181 -15.29 13.39 -3.69
C GLU A 181 -14.09 13.57 -4.64
N ASN A 182 -12.88 13.22 -4.19
CA ASN A 182 -11.64 13.52 -4.93
C ASN A 182 -10.97 12.31 -5.58
N LEU A 183 -11.45 11.07 -5.34
CA LEU A 183 -10.85 9.85 -5.88
C LEU A 183 -10.69 9.91 -7.41
N GLY A 184 -11.67 10.44 -8.13
CA GLY A 184 -11.64 10.61 -9.57
C GLY A 184 -10.50 11.51 -10.10
N ARG A 185 -9.98 12.43 -9.28
CA ARG A 185 -8.83 13.29 -9.64
C ARG A 185 -7.50 12.55 -9.69
N PHE A 186 -7.42 11.40 -9.06
CA PHE A 186 -6.23 10.56 -9.00
C PHE A 186 -6.23 9.46 -10.07
N LEU A 187 -7.43 9.03 -10.54
CA LEU A 187 -7.61 7.91 -11.46
C LEU A 187 -7.46 8.25 -12.94
N ARG A 188 -7.18 9.49 -13.32
CA ARG A 188 -7.07 9.92 -14.72
C ARG A 188 -5.66 9.85 -15.24
#